data_210506188c9a9c7e80f8f584cb81adff
#
_entry.id   210506188c9a9c7e80f8f584cb81adff
#
_cell.length_a   1.000
_cell.length_b   1.000
_cell.length_c   1.000
_cell.angle_alpha   90.00
_cell.angle_beta   90.00
_cell.angle_gamma   90.00
#
_symmetry.space_group_name_H-M   'P 1'
#
loop_
_entity.id
_entity.type
_entity.pdbx_description
1 polymer ?
#
loop_
_entity_poly.entity_id
_entity_poly.type
_entity_poly.pdbx_seq_one_letter_code
_entity_poly.pdbx_strand_id
1 'polypeptide(L)'
;LILGGSVEYNPPSKKTAGLFSTFEPKGSEARQLEMFAFYNRENFQLHQFVIGSGFGSILMPFTGQNSMGIHLFGGSGVGKTTAMRAALGIYGRPEALMNHHADTHNARMNRAELMRNLPLSSDEMTNITPEWASKYVYELSGGMQKNRMSSDGNTERHRGEPWELIGVTSANISLWELLTRNKEIPHAEMLRMLEIKVDKSLKDPSIKPITDKIFTDIKANHGWFATKFVQHVINNRDEVAALVLGIQARIDKAAALEPEHRFWSAGCGAILAGVVVAKKLGIVDWDTAAL
;
A
#
# COMPACT_ATOMS: atom_id res chain seq x y z
N LEU A 1 9.37 6.56 12.92
CA LEU A 1 9.66 5.15 13.15
C LEU A 1 11.09 4.89 12.70
N ILE A 2 11.98 4.52 13.62
CA ILE A 2 13.35 4.13 13.24
C ILE A 2 13.38 2.61 13.33
N LEU A 3 13.63 1.97 12.21
CA LEU A 3 13.61 0.54 12.04
C LEU A 3 15.07 0.02 12.12
N GLY A 4 15.35 -0.84 13.07
CA GLY A 4 16.60 -1.59 13.18
C GLY A 4 17.77 -0.85 13.83
N GLY A 5 18.59 -1.58 14.59
CA GLY A 5 19.73 -1.07 15.31
C GLY A 5 19.41 -0.55 16.72
N SER A 6 20.41 -0.13 17.45
CA SER A 6 20.36 0.29 18.85
C SER A 6 19.57 1.58 19.14
N VAL A 7 18.41 1.74 18.55
CA VAL A 7 17.57 2.92 18.77
C VAL A 7 16.51 2.60 19.81
N GLU A 8 16.50 3.35 20.87
CA GLU A 8 15.42 3.31 21.86
C GLU A 8 14.12 3.81 21.20
N TYR A 9 13.15 2.94 21.11
CA TYR A 9 11.81 3.29 20.65
C TYR A 9 11.09 4.02 21.78
N ASN A 10 10.75 5.27 21.54
CA ASN A 10 9.83 5.99 22.41
C ASN A 10 8.46 6.03 21.71
N PRO A 11 7.59 5.02 21.92
CA PRO A 11 6.32 4.97 21.26
C PRO A 11 5.42 6.11 21.74
N PRO A 12 4.71 6.81 20.85
CA PRO A 12 3.80 7.87 21.23
C PRO A 12 2.62 7.36 22.07
N SER A 13 2.39 6.07 22.10
CA SER A 13 1.38 5.45 22.94
C SER A 13 1.67 3.98 23.23
N LYS A 14 1.04 3.43 24.30
CA LYS A 14 1.09 1.98 24.60
C LYS A 14 0.51 1.13 23.46
N LYS A 15 -0.44 1.65 22.68
CA LYS A 15 -1.02 0.97 21.52
C LYS A 15 0.00 0.78 20.41
N THR A 16 0.87 1.77 20.20
CA THR A 16 1.93 1.72 19.20
C THR A 16 3.05 0.76 19.63
N ALA A 17 3.35 0.67 20.92
CA ALA A 17 4.37 -0.22 21.47
C ALA A 17 4.13 -1.70 21.07
N GLY A 18 2.89 -2.14 21.06
CA GLY A 18 2.52 -3.52 20.69
C GLY A 18 2.80 -3.87 19.22
N LEU A 19 3.04 -2.88 18.35
CA LEU A 19 3.35 -3.09 16.95
C LEU A 19 4.84 -3.21 16.66
N PHE A 20 5.74 -2.82 17.57
CA PHE A 20 7.17 -2.75 17.28
C PHE A 20 7.79 -4.09 16.89
N SER A 21 7.46 -5.15 17.60
CA SER A 21 7.93 -6.49 17.26
C SER A 21 7.49 -6.96 15.86
N THR A 22 6.46 -6.32 15.31
CA THR A 22 5.97 -6.61 13.96
C THR A 22 6.93 -6.11 12.88
N PHE A 23 7.67 -5.05 13.18
CA PHE A 23 8.62 -4.42 12.24
C PHE A 23 10.05 -4.96 12.34
N GLU A 24 10.30 -5.91 13.22
CA GLU A 24 11.61 -6.54 13.34
C GLU A 24 11.89 -7.41 12.11
N PRO A 25 13.09 -7.30 11.49
CA PRO A 25 13.50 -8.19 10.41
C PRO A 25 13.50 -9.63 10.87
N LYS A 26 12.99 -10.53 10.04
CA LYS A 26 12.98 -11.97 10.32
C LYS A 26 13.42 -12.77 9.11
N GLY A 27 14.03 -13.93 9.36
CA GLY A 27 14.49 -14.84 8.31
C GLY A 27 15.76 -14.36 7.62
N SER A 28 15.81 -14.42 6.30
CA SER A 28 17.00 -14.14 5.49
C SER A 28 16.75 -13.01 4.49
N GLU A 29 17.63 -12.01 4.45
CA GLU A 29 17.65 -10.97 3.45
C GLU A 29 17.72 -11.55 2.03
N ALA A 30 18.60 -12.51 1.79
CA ALA A 30 18.76 -13.15 0.50
C ALA A 30 17.46 -13.82 0.03
N ARG A 31 16.72 -14.47 0.94
CA ARG A 31 15.42 -15.05 0.62
C ARG A 31 14.38 -14.00 0.28
N GLN A 32 14.39 -12.86 0.94
CA GLN A 32 13.48 -11.76 0.59
C GLN A 32 13.85 -11.15 -0.78
N LEU A 33 15.13 -11.06 -1.14
CA LEU A 33 15.57 -10.67 -2.50
C LEU A 33 15.11 -11.66 -3.57
N GLU A 34 15.25 -12.97 -3.32
CA GLU A 34 14.77 -14.02 -4.24
C GLU A 34 13.27 -13.87 -4.52
N MET A 35 12.47 -13.50 -3.52
CA MET A 35 11.03 -13.27 -3.68
C MET A 35 10.76 -12.08 -4.61
N PHE A 36 11.47 -10.98 -4.47
CA PHE A 36 11.32 -9.85 -5.39
C PHE A 36 11.82 -10.17 -6.80
N ALA A 37 12.92 -10.92 -6.92
CA ALA A 37 13.44 -11.39 -8.19
C ALA A 37 12.47 -12.31 -8.94
N PHE A 38 11.66 -13.09 -8.21
CA PHE A 38 10.61 -13.90 -8.82
C PHE A 38 9.62 -13.07 -9.65
N TYR A 39 9.29 -11.86 -9.19
CA TYR A 39 8.37 -10.97 -9.90
C TYR A 39 9.02 -10.26 -11.10
N ASN A 40 10.34 -10.39 -11.33
CA ASN A 40 11.03 -9.87 -12.51
C ASN A 40 10.81 -10.78 -13.73
N ARG A 41 9.56 -10.89 -14.18
CA ARG A 41 9.13 -11.76 -15.28
C ARG A 41 8.09 -11.05 -16.12
N GLU A 42 7.99 -11.45 -17.37
CA GLU A 42 6.91 -11.03 -18.24
C GLU A 42 5.54 -11.36 -17.63
N ASN A 43 4.57 -10.49 -17.81
CA ASN A 43 3.20 -10.56 -17.28
C ASN A 43 3.06 -10.42 -15.75
N PHE A 44 4.11 -9.99 -15.02
CA PHE A 44 4.06 -9.69 -13.60
C PHE A 44 4.05 -8.20 -13.28
N GLN A 45 3.95 -7.31 -14.28
CA GLN A 45 3.99 -5.85 -14.09
C GLN A 45 2.94 -5.37 -13.08
N LEU A 46 1.72 -5.90 -13.14
CA LEU A 46 0.68 -5.58 -12.14
C LEU A 46 1.09 -5.96 -10.72
N HIS A 47 1.73 -7.12 -10.54
CA HIS A 47 2.20 -7.53 -9.22
C HIS A 47 3.38 -6.69 -8.76
N GLN A 48 4.29 -6.33 -9.67
CA GLN A 48 5.38 -5.40 -9.40
C GLN A 48 4.84 -4.03 -8.96
N PHE A 49 3.81 -3.51 -9.64
CA PHE A 49 3.15 -2.26 -9.28
C PHE A 49 2.53 -2.33 -7.87
N VAL A 50 1.82 -3.43 -7.56
CA VAL A 50 1.25 -3.64 -6.21
C VAL A 50 2.35 -3.73 -5.14
N ILE A 51 3.43 -4.46 -5.39
CA ILE A 51 4.56 -4.53 -4.45
C ILE A 51 5.24 -3.16 -4.36
N GLY A 52 5.37 -2.46 -5.48
CA GLY A 52 5.88 -1.10 -5.57
C GLY A 52 5.10 -0.09 -4.71
N SER A 53 3.80 -0.33 -4.48
CA SER A 53 3.00 0.50 -3.56
C SER A 53 3.57 0.52 -2.13
N GLY A 54 4.26 -0.55 -1.73
CA GLY A 54 4.98 -0.60 -0.46
C GLY A 54 6.09 0.45 -0.40
N PHE A 55 6.90 0.57 -1.44
CA PHE A 55 7.92 1.61 -1.53
C PHE A 55 7.32 3.00 -1.74
N GLY A 56 6.31 3.10 -2.60
CA GLY A 56 5.65 4.37 -2.93
C GLY A 56 4.92 5.01 -1.74
N SER A 57 4.37 4.22 -0.84
CA SER A 57 3.61 4.73 0.30
C SER A 57 4.43 5.70 1.16
N ILE A 58 5.71 5.41 1.41
CA ILE A 58 6.65 6.31 2.12
C ILE A 58 6.85 7.63 1.37
N LEU A 59 6.65 7.65 0.06
CA LEU A 59 6.89 8.81 -0.80
C LEU A 59 5.64 9.67 -1.02
N MET A 60 4.47 9.25 -0.55
CA MET A 60 3.22 10.04 -0.66
C MET A 60 3.35 11.47 -0.15
N PRO A 61 4.05 11.77 0.96
CA PRO A 61 4.24 13.14 1.44
C PRO A 61 4.88 14.10 0.42
N PHE A 62 5.62 13.59 -0.55
CA PHE A 62 6.25 14.41 -1.59
C PHE A 62 5.31 14.77 -2.74
N THR A 63 4.13 14.17 -2.81
CA THR A 63 3.18 14.36 -3.93
C THR A 63 2.20 15.51 -3.71
N GLY A 64 2.09 16.01 -2.49
CA GLY A 64 1.07 17.00 -2.11
C GLY A 64 -0.34 16.44 -1.97
N GLN A 65 -0.54 15.12 -2.01
CA GLN A 65 -1.81 14.44 -1.76
C GLN A 65 -1.73 13.58 -0.49
N ASN A 66 -2.86 13.45 0.23
CA ASN A 66 -2.88 12.70 1.48
C ASN A 66 -2.71 11.20 1.26
N SER A 67 -3.60 10.60 0.47
CA SER A 67 -3.59 9.14 0.25
C SER A 67 -4.28 8.77 -1.05
N MET A 68 -3.87 7.65 -1.62
CA MET A 68 -4.55 7.01 -2.73
C MET A 68 -4.91 5.56 -2.37
N GLY A 69 -6.07 5.11 -2.83
CA GLY A 69 -6.44 3.70 -2.77
C GLY A 69 -6.15 2.97 -4.08
N ILE A 70 -5.80 1.69 -3.97
CA ILE A 70 -5.75 0.73 -5.08
C ILE A 70 -6.72 -0.40 -4.74
N HIS A 71 -7.62 -0.72 -5.66
CA HIS A 71 -8.53 -1.85 -5.53
C HIS A 71 -8.20 -2.93 -6.55
N LEU A 72 -7.81 -4.10 -6.07
CA LEU A 72 -7.50 -5.26 -6.89
C LEU A 72 -8.70 -6.17 -6.95
N PHE A 73 -9.25 -6.42 -8.13
CA PHE A 73 -10.35 -7.36 -8.28
C PHE A 73 -10.06 -8.45 -9.31
N GLY A 74 -10.76 -9.57 -9.20
CA GLY A 74 -10.58 -10.72 -10.08
C GLY A 74 -10.67 -12.03 -9.32
N GLY A 75 -10.58 -13.15 -10.05
CA GLY A 75 -10.75 -14.49 -9.50
C GLY A 75 -9.74 -14.85 -8.40
N SER A 76 -10.04 -15.91 -7.66
CA SER A 76 -9.12 -16.46 -6.66
C SER A 76 -7.88 -17.07 -7.30
N GLY A 77 -6.75 -17.01 -6.61
CA GLY A 77 -5.49 -17.67 -7.03
C GLY A 77 -4.70 -16.91 -8.09
N VAL A 78 -4.98 -15.61 -8.34
CA VAL A 78 -4.23 -14.76 -9.27
C VAL A 78 -3.11 -13.96 -8.62
N GLY A 79 -2.79 -14.22 -7.35
CA GLY A 79 -1.64 -13.62 -6.66
C GLY A 79 -1.89 -12.28 -5.97
N LYS A 80 -3.13 -11.74 -5.95
CA LYS A 80 -3.47 -10.46 -5.29
C LYS A 80 -2.93 -10.37 -3.86
N THR A 81 -3.36 -11.28 -3.00
CA THR A 81 -2.98 -11.32 -1.57
C THR A 81 -1.45 -11.51 -1.39
N THR A 82 -0.82 -12.30 -2.26
CA THR A 82 0.63 -12.55 -2.20
C THR A 82 1.41 -11.28 -2.51
N ALA A 83 1.02 -10.50 -3.53
CA ALA A 83 1.64 -9.23 -3.86
C ALA A 83 1.44 -8.18 -2.75
N MET A 84 0.24 -8.10 -2.17
CA MET A 84 -0.04 -7.23 -1.02
C MET A 84 0.83 -7.58 0.20
N ARG A 85 1.00 -8.88 0.49
CA ARG A 85 1.89 -9.33 1.56
C ARG A 85 3.36 -9.02 1.27
N ALA A 86 3.80 -9.14 0.02
CA ALA A 86 5.15 -8.77 -0.38
C ALA A 86 5.41 -7.27 -0.17
N ALA A 87 4.43 -6.39 -0.47
CA ALA A 87 4.51 -4.96 -0.19
C ALA A 87 4.63 -4.66 1.31
N LEU A 88 3.82 -5.29 2.15
CA LEU A 88 3.90 -5.16 3.62
C LEU A 88 5.19 -5.77 4.17
N GLY A 89 5.64 -6.87 3.56
CA GLY A 89 6.86 -7.60 3.94
C GLY A 89 8.14 -6.78 3.81
N ILE A 90 8.13 -5.68 3.08
CA ILE A 90 9.24 -4.72 3.03
C ILE A 90 9.54 -4.20 4.44
N TYR A 91 8.49 -3.96 5.23
CA TYR A 91 8.57 -3.27 6.53
C TYR A 91 8.50 -4.21 7.74
N GLY A 92 7.86 -5.36 7.62
CA GLY A 92 7.69 -6.25 8.76
C GLY A 92 6.83 -7.46 8.46
N ARG A 93 6.27 -8.09 9.51
CA ARG A 93 5.45 -9.31 9.39
C ARG A 93 4.13 -9.04 8.68
N PRO A 94 3.92 -9.53 7.44
CA PRO A 94 2.77 -9.16 6.62
C PRO A 94 1.42 -9.47 7.26
N GLU A 95 1.29 -10.63 7.94
CA GLU A 95 0.04 -11.04 8.57
C GLU A 95 -0.40 -10.10 9.70
N ALA A 96 0.56 -9.53 10.43
CA ALA A 96 0.26 -8.58 11.52
C ALA A 96 0.00 -7.17 11.00
N LEU A 97 0.54 -6.82 9.82
CA LEU A 97 0.37 -5.52 9.19
C LEU A 97 -0.91 -5.44 8.35
N MET A 98 -1.40 -6.55 7.81
CA MET A 98 -2.59 -6.61 6.97
C MET A 98 -3.87 -6.52 7.81
N ASN A 99 -4.83 -5.73 7.36
CA ASN A 99 -6.19 -5.76 7.91
C ASN A 99 -6.93 -7.02 7.44
N HIS A 100 -7.68 -7.62 8.35
CA HIS A 100 -8.51 -8.79 8.08
C HIS A 100 -9.93 -8.40 7.67
N HIS A 101 -10.63 -9.30 6.98
CA HIS A 101 -12.04 -9.10 6.58
C HIS A 101 -12.97 -8.84 7.77
N ALA A 102 -12.68 -9.43 8.94
CA ALA A 102 -13.46 -9.26 10.16
C ALA A 102 -13.21 -7.94 10.90
N ASP A 103 -12.21 -7.15 10.47
CA ASP A 103 -11.91 -5.88 11.14
C ASP A 103 -13.01 -4.85 10.87
N THR A 104 -13.42 -4.17 11.95
CA THR A 104 -14.39 -3.09 11.85
C THR A 104 -13.82 -1.90 11.06
N HIS A 105 -14.69 -1.07 10.50
CA HIS A 105 -14.29 0.15 9.80
C HIS A 105 -13.39 1.05 10.67
N ASN A 106 -13.79 1.24 11.94
CA ASN A 106 -13.00 2.07 12.87
C ASN A 106 -11.62 1.48 13.18
N ALA A 107 -11.52 0.15 13.27
CA ALA A 107 -10.23 -0.52 13.48
C ALA A 107 -9.30 -0.29 12.28
N ARG A 108 -9.82 -0.35 11.04
CA ARG A 108 -9.06 -0.09 9.82
C ARG A 108 -8.57 1.36 9.74
N MET A 109 -9.42 2.35 10.10
CA MET A 109 -9.02 3.76 10.13
C MET A 109 -8.01 4.04 11.25
N ASN A 110 -8.15 3.40 12.40
CA ASN A 110 -7.14 3.48 13.45
C ASN A 110 -5.81 2.85 13.02
N ARG A 111 -5.85 1.79 12.22
CA ARG A 111 -4.64 1.20 11.61
C ARG A 111 -3.99 2.18 10.64
N ALA A 112 -4.75 2.88 9.80
CA ALA A 112 -4.21 3.91 8.90
C ALA A 112 -3.48 5.01 9.68
N GLU A 113 -4.08 5.49 10.78
CA GLU A 113 -3.43 6.44 11.68
C GLU A 113 -2.11 5.92 12.26
N LEU A 114 -2.07 4.67 12.69
CA LEU A 114 -0.86 4.05 13.25
C LEU A 114 0.23 3.82 12.18
N MET A 115 -0.18 3.49 10.97
CA MET A 115 0.74 3.25 9.85
C MET A 115 1.35 4.54 9.29
N ARG A 116 0.65 5.67 9.35
CA ARG A 116 1.13 6.98 8.88
C ARG A 116 1.45 7.00 7.37
N ASN A 117 2.70 6.80 7.04
CA ASN A 117 3.21 6.76 5.66
C ASN A 117 3.52 5.32 5.20
N LEU A 118 3.39 4.34 6.08
CA LEU A 118 3.60 2.95 5.72
C LEU A 118 2.41 2.41 4.90
N PRO A 119 2.62 1.42 4.02
CA PRO A 119 1.53 0.86 3.21
C PRO A 119 0.45 0.24 4.09
N LEU A 120 -0.80 0.45 3.68
CA LEU A 120 -1.97 -0.16 4.31
C LEU A 120 -2.58 -1.19 3.36
N SER A 121 -2.83 -2.40 3.83
CA SER A 121 -3.48 -3.43 3.01
C SER A 121 -4.67 -4.04 3.72
N SER A 122 -5.76 -4.26 2.97
CA SER A 122 -6.99 -4.89 3.46
C SER A 122 -7.43 -5.97 2.47
N ASP A 123 -7.30 -7.23 2.87
CA ASP A 123 -7.67 -8.38 2.05
C ASP A 123 -9.15 -8.72 2.21
N GLU A 124 -9.72 -9.36 1.18
CA GLU A 124 -11.09 -9.92 1.19
C GLU A 124 -12.22 -8.90 1.46
N MET A 125 -12.29 -7.86 0.63
CA MET A 125 -13.36 -6.83 0.72
C MET A 125 -14.65 -7.23 -0.04
N THR A 126 -14.87 -8.53 -0.29
CA THR A 126 -15.96 -9.00 -1.16
C THR A 126 -17.37 -8.79 -0.54
N ASN A 127 -17.49 -8.91 0.77
CA ASN A 127 -18.78 -8.89 1.49
C ASN A 127 -19.11 -7.56 2.17
N ILE A 128 -18.60 -6.45 1.65
CA ILE A 128 -18.92 -5.11 2.16
C ILE A 128 -20.13 -4.51 1.43
N THR A 129 -20.83 -3.58 2.10
CA THR A 129 -21.92 -2.84 1.45
C THR A 129 -21.40 -1.65 0.64
N PRO A 130 -22.17 -1.15 -0.35
CA PRO A 130 -21.79 0.04 -1.12
C PRO A 130 -21.53 1.27 -0.24
N GLU A 131 -22.34 1.49 0.80
CA GLU A 131 -22.19 2.60 1.74
C GLU A 131 -20.88 2.49 2.52
N TRP A 132 -20.53 1.26 2.95
CA TRP A 132 -19.28 1.00 3.65
C TRP A 132 -18.10 1.28 2.72
N ALA A 133 -18.17 0.82 1.48
CA ALA A 133 -17.13 1.03 0.48
C ALA A 133 -16.90 2.52 0.19
N SER A 134 -17.99 3.26 -0.09
CA SER A 134 -17.93 4.71 -0.30
C SER A 134 -17.30 5.44 0.90
N LYS A 135 -17.78 5.12 2.11
CA LYS A 135 -17.23 5.68 3.35
C LYS A 135 -15.73 5.41 3.50
N TYR A 136 -15.30 4.16 3.23
CA TYR A 136 -13.91 3.76 3.31
C TYR A 136 -13.03 4.56 2.36
N VAL A 137 -13.46 4.72 1.10
CA VAL A 137 -12.74 5.47 0.08
C VAL A 137 -12.53 6.93 0.50
N TYR A 138 -13.60 7.60 0.98
CA TYR A 138 -13.51 8.99 1.42
C TYR A 138 -12.64 9.18 2.66
N GLU A 139 -12.75 8.30 3.66
CA GLU A 139 -11.95 8.42 4.87
C GLU A 139 -10.48 8.12 4.61
N LEU A 140 -10.18 7.06 3.83
CA LEU A 140 -8.81 6.74 3.45
C LEU A 140 -8.14 7.91 2.72
N SER A 141 -8.77 8.41 1.66
CA SER A 141 -8.22 9.49 0.83
C SER A 141 -8.20 10.85 1.54
N GLY A 142 -9.04 11.03 2.56
CA GLY A 142 -9.06 12.23 3.39
C GLY A 142 -7.84 12.37 4.31
N GLY A 143 -7.09 11.29 4.54
CA GLY A 143 -5.84 11.32 5.30
C GLY A 143 -6.00 11.59 6.79
N MET A 144 -7.22 11.50 7.34
CA MET A 144 -7.49 11.80 8.76
C MET A 144 -8.78 11.13 9.23
N GLN A 145 -8.81 10.72 10.50
CA GLN A 145 -10.03 10.23 11.13
C GLN A 145 -11.11 11.31 11.25
N LYS A 146 -12.36 10.85 11.23
CA LYS A 146 -13.50 11.72 11.55
C LYS A 146 -13.38 12.29 12.96
N ASN A 147 -13.71 13.56 13.09
CA ASN A 147 -13.86 14.18 14.40
C ASN A 147 -15.02 13.56 15.17
N ARG A 148 -14.88 13.41 16.48
CA ARG A 148 -15.91 12.85 17.38
C ARG A 148 -15.99 13.69 18.62
N MET A 149 -17.20 13.81 19.16
CA MET A 149 -17.40 14.37 20.48
C MET A 149 -16.96 13.37 21.57
N SER A 150 -16.52 13.89 22.70
CA SER A 150 -16.30 13.11 23.91
C SER A 150 -17.61 12.50 24.42
N SER A 151 -17.52 11.52 25.32
CA SER A 151 -18.69 10.84 25.87
C SER A 151 -19.62 11.76 26.66
N ASP A 152 -19.12 12.88 27.16
CA ASP A 152 -19.89 13.93 27.82
C ASP A 152 -20.59 14.89 26.84
N GLY A 153 -20.30 14.79 25.54
CA GLY A 153 -20.91 15.60 24.47
C GLY A 153 -20.46 17.05 24.43
N ASN A 154 -19.62 17.51 25.34
CA ASN A 154 -19.28 18.93 25.53
C ASN A 154 -17.93 19.33 24.91
N THR A 155 -17.05 18.37 24.63
CA THR A 155 -15.74 18.63 24.04
C THR A 155 -15.46 17.74 22.85
N GLU A 156 -14.72 18.24 21.87
CA GLU A 156 -14.20 17.41 20.80
C GLU A 156 -13.12 16.46 21.34
N ARG A 157 -13.19 15.19 20.93
CA ARG A 157 -12.05 14.29 21.16
C ARG A 157 -10.86 14.76 20.34
N HIS A 158 -9.68 14.60 20.88
CA HIS A 158 -8.46 14.84 20.13
C HIS A 158 -8.53 14.03 18.82
N ARG A 159 -8.49 14.74 17.69
CA ARG A 159 -8.41 14.13 16.38
C ARG A 159 -7.09 13.39 16.31
N GLY A 160 -7.12 12.14 15.84
CA GLY A 160 -5.91 11.36 15.66
C GLY A 160 -4.93 12.01 14.68
N GLU A 161 -3.77 11.43 14.55
CA GLU A 161 -2.74 11.92 13.66
C GLU A 161 -3.08 11.69 12.18
N PRO A 162 -2.74 12.61 11.27
CA PRO A 162 -3.00 12.42 9.85
C PRO A 162 -2.12 11.32 9.25
N TRP A 163 -2.55 10.76 8.13
CA TRP A 163 -1.78 9.81 7.34
C TRP A 163 -1.69 10.25 5.88
N GLU A 164 -0.58 9.88 5.25
CA GLU A 164 -0.30 10.08 3.83
C GLU A 164 0.28 8.77 3.31
N LEU A 165 -0.57 7.90 2.79
CA LEU A 165 -0.20 6.51 2.46
C LEU A 165 -0.90 5.98 1.21
N ILE A 166 -0.45 4.84 0.73
CA ILE A 166 -1.15 4.06 -0.28
C ILE A 166 -1.88 2.90 0.40
N GLY A 167 -3.21 2.87 0.23
CA GLY A 167 -4.05 1.78 0.70
C GLY A 167 -4.36 0.79 -0.41
N VAL A 168 -4.04 -0.49 -0.23
CA VAL A 168 -4.35 -1.54 -1.20
C VAL A 168 -5.46 -2.43 -0.65
N THR A 169 -6.51 -2.63 -1.42
CA THR A 169 -7.62 -3.53 -1.09
C THR A 169 -7.76 -4.62 -2.13
N SER A 170 -8.31 -5.76 -1.76
CA SER A 170 -8.63 -6.84 -2.71
C SER A 170 -10.04 -7.37 -2.55
N ALA A 171 -10.66 -7.79 -3.67
CA ALA A 171 -11.95 -8.45 -3.70
C ALA A 171 -12.07 -9.38 -4.92
N ASN A 172 -13.18 -10.14 -4.98
CA ASN A 172 -13.54 -10.89 -6.17
C ASN A 172 -14.41 -10.09 -7.14
N ILE A 173 -14.98 -8.98 -6.68
CA ILE A 173 -15.86 -8.09 -7.45
C ILE A 173 -15.22 -6.72 -7.64
N SER A 174 -15.60 -6.03 -8.70
CA SER A 174 -15.23 -4.65 -8.99
C SER A 174 -15.81 -3.69 -7.94
N LEU A 175 -15.03 -2.71 -7.54
CA LEU A 175 -15.50 -1.63 -6.67
C LEU A 175 -16.54 -0.76 -7.39
N TRP A 176 -16.33 -0.52 -8.69
CA TRP A 176 -17.32 0.17 -9.54
C TRP A 176 -18.67 -0.56 -9.50
N GLU A 177 -18.68 -1.87 -9.79
CA GLU A 177 -19.91 -2.68 -9.76
C GLU A 177 -20.57 -2.68 -8.38
N LEU A 178 -19.79 -2.68 -7.32
CA LEU A 178 -20.31 -2.60 -5.96
C LEU A 178 -20.98 -1.25 -5.70
N LEU A 179 -20.32 -0.15 -6.03
CA LEU A 179 -20.80 1.20 -5.75
C LEU A 179 -22.02 1.56 -6.60
N THR A 180 -22.09 1.09 -7.84
CA THR A 180 -23.23 1.34 -8.75
C THR A 180 -24.54 0.69 -8.31
N ARG A 181 -24.52 -0.22 -7.34
CA ARG A 181 -25.77 -0.77 -6.77
C ARG A 181 -26.62 0.29 -6.07
N ASN A 182 -26.00 1.36 -5.54
CA ASN A 182 -26.66 2.42 -4.79
C ASN A 182 -26.48 3.82 -5.39
N LYS A 183 -25.66 3.96 -6.43
CA LYS A 183 -25.38 5.22 -7.10
C LYS A 183 -25.31 4.99 -8.61
N GLU A 184 -25.92 5.86 -9.40
CA GLU A 184 -25.80 5.76 -10.86
C GLU A 184 -24.34 5.93 -11.32
N ILE A 185 -23.60 6.89 -10.74
CA ILE A 185 -22.21 7.16 -11.12
C ILE A 185 -21.37 7.43 -9.86
N PRO A 186 -20.54 6.50 -9.40
CA PRO A 186 -19.65 6.67 -8.25
C PRO A 186 -18.33 7.38 -8.64
N HIS A 187 -18.42 8.47 -9.42
CA HIS A 187 -17.27 9.11 -10.04
C HIS A 187 -16.23 9.60 -9.01
N ALA A 188 -16.70 10.24 -7.94
CA ALA A 188 -15.83 10.82 -6.94
C ALA A 188 -15.05 9.77 -6.12
N GLU A 189 -15.66 8.60 -5.88
CA GLU A 189 -14.99 7.47 -5.26
C GLU A 189 -13.92 6.88 -6.18
N MET A 190 -14.23 6.70 -7.45
CA MET A 190 -13.31 6.12 -8.44
C MET A 190 -12.09 7.01 -8.71
N LEU A 191 -12.26 8.33 -8.64
CA LEU A 191 -11.13 9.27 -8.74
C LEU A 191 -10.13 9.15 -7.56
N ARG A 192 -10.54 8.56 -6.44
CA ARG A 192 -9.71 8.34 -5.25
C ARG A 192 -9.13 6.93 -5.14
N MET A 193 -9.68 6.00 -5.94
CA MET A 193 -9.30 4.59 -5.96
C MET A 193 -8.92 4.19 -7.38
N LEU A 194 -7.69 3.74 -7.59
CA LEU A 194 -7.29 3.12 -8.84
C LEU A 194 -7.75 1.65 -8.82
N GLU A 195 -8.72 1.32 -9.64
CA GLU A 195 -9.22 -0.05 -9.75
C GLU A 195 -8.45 -0.83 -10.81
N ILE A 196 -7.96 -2.02 -10.45
CA ILE A 196 -7.15 -2.87 -11.32
C ILE A 196 -7.73 -4.29 -11.35
N LYS A 197 -8.08 -4.74 -12.55
CA LYS A 197 -8.46 -6.13 -12.76
C LYS A 197 -7.21 -6.99 -12.86
N VAL A 198 -7.11 -7.98 -11.98
CA VAL A 198 -6.02 -8.96 -12.00
C VAL A 198 -6.50 -10.21 -12.72
N ASP A 199 -6.00 -10.43 -13.92
CA ASP A 199 -6.42 -11.53 -14.78
C ASP A 199 -5.69 -12.85 -14.48
N LYS A 200 -6.25 -13.93 -15.07
CA LYS A 200 -5.77 -15.30 -14.91
C LYS A 200 -4.44 -15.62 -15.57
N SER A 201 -3.75 -14.64 -16.11
CA SER A 201 -2.50 -14.82 -16.86
C SER A 201 -1.39 -15.60 -16.12
N LEU A 202 -1.52 -15.74 -14.80
CA LEU A 202 -0.61 -16.52 -13.95
C LEU A 202 -1.06 -17.96 -13.68
N LYS A 203 -2.08 -18.45 -14.35
CA LYS A 203 -2.54 -19.84 -14.20
C LYS A 203 -1.71 -20.83 -15.04
N ASP A 204 -0.41 -20.64 -15.09
CA ASP A 204 0.50 -21.69 -15.56
C ASP A 204 0.70 -22.69 -14.41
N PRO A 205 0.27 -23.95 -14.58
CA PRO A 205 0.44 -24.98 -13.56
C PRO A 205 1.91 -25.19 -13.15
N SER A 206 2.85 -24.91 -14.04
CA SER A 206 4.29 -25.03 -13.75
C SER A 206 4.79 -24.01 -12.74
N ILE A 207 4.12 -22.86 -12.63
CA ILE A 207 4.49 -21.77 -11.70
C ILE A 207 3.93 -22.02 -10.29
N LYS A 208 2.87 -22.85 -10.17
CA LYS A 208 2.18 -23.06 -8.89
C LYS A 208 3.10 -23.46 -7.74
N PRO A 209 4.00 -24.45 -7.87
CA PRO A 209 4.90 -24.83 -6.78
C PRO A 209 5.81 -23.67 -6.32
N ILE A 210 6.21 -22.81 -7.27
CA ILE A 210 7.05 -21.64 -6.99
C ILE A 210 6.24 -20.58 -6.26
N THR A 211 5.01 -20.31 -6.68
CA THR A 211 4.14 -19.33 -6.02
C THR A 211 3.74 -19.78 -4.62
N ASP A 212 3.46 -21.07 -4.41
CA ASP A 212 3.17 -21.63 -3.10
C ASP A 212 4.38 -21.48 -2.14
N LYS A 213 5.59 -21.71 -2.67
CA LYS A 213 6.84 -21.47 -1.91
C LYS A 213 7.02 -20.00 -1.56
N ILE A 214 6.82 -19.08 -2.51
CA ILE A 214 6.92 -17.64 -2.27
C ILE A 214 5.92 -17.20 -1.22
N PHE A 215 4.68 -17.67 -1.27
CA PHE A 215 3.67 -17.39 -0.28
C PHE A 215 4.11 -17.79 1.14
N THR A 216 4.81 -18.92 1.27
CA THR A 216 5.38 -19.38 2.54
C THR A 216 6.60 -18.55 2.93
N ASP A 217 7.48 -18.25 1.98
CA ASP A 217 8.72 -17.51 2.22
C ASP A 217 8.47 -16.07 2.67
N ILE A 218 7.44 -15.39 2.14
CA ILE A 218 7.05 -14.03 2.57
C ILE A 218 6.72 -13.97 4.07
N LYS A 219 6.10 -15.00 4.62
CA LYS A 219 5.77 -15.07 6.04
C LYS A 219 7.02 -15.23 6.92
N ALA A 220 8.00 -15.94 6.41
CA ALA A 220 9.21 -16.28 7.13
C ALA A 220 10.36 -15.26 6.96
N ASN A 221 10.34 -14.48 5.85
CA ASN A 221 11.44 -13.59 5.49
C ASN A 221 10.89 -12.19 5.15
N HIS A 222 11.04 -11.24 6.07
CA HIS A 222 10.48 -9.90 5.94
C HIS A 222 11.27 -8.85 6.72
N GLY A 223 11.03 -7.57 6.41
CA GLY A 223 11.53 -6.42 7.18
C GLY A 223 12.97 -6.00 6.87
N TRP A 224 13.69 -6.70 6.02
CA TRP A 224 15.13 -6.47 5.78
C TRP A 224 15.44 -5.16 5.05
N PHE A 225 14.51 -4.68 4.22
CA PHE A 225 14.76 -3.51 3.36
C PHE A 225 14.19 -2.20 3.88
N ALA A 226 13.37 -2.24 4.92
CA ALA A 226 12.74 -1.06 5.52
C ALA A 226 13.76 0.01 5.90
N THR A 227 14.74 -0.35 6.71
CA THR A 227 15.75 0.60 7.21
C THR A 227 16.56 1.18 6.06
N LYS A 228 17.06 0.33 5.15
CA LYS A 228 17.87 0.75 3.99
C LYS A 228 17.11 1.73 3.10
N PHE A 229 15.84 1.43 2.82
CA PHE A 229 14.99 2.28 1.96
C PHE A 229 14.65 3.61 2.65
N VAL A 230 14.13 3.56 3.88
CA VAL A 230 13.72 4.76 4.63
C VAL A 230 14.91 5.68 4.90
N GLN A 231 16.05 5.12 5.27
CA GLN A 231 17.27 5.92 5.51
C GLN A 231 17.77 6.61 4.25
N HIS A 232 17.70 5.92 3.09
CA HIS A 232 18.02 6.56 1.81
C HIS A 232 17.09 7.73 1.50
N VAL A 233 15.78 7.56 1.70
CA VAL A 233 14.78 8.63 1.49
C VAL A 233 15.05 9.82 2.41
N ILE A 234 15.36 9.59 3.69
CA ILE A 234 15.65 10.65 4.65
C ILE A 234 16.93 11.41 4.26
N ASN A 235 17.99 10.69 3.91
CA ASN A 235 19.30 11.29 3.60
C ASN A 235 19.32 12.01 2.24
N ASN A 236 18.40 11.67 1.32
CA ASN A 236 18.33 12.23 -0.02
C ASN A 236 16.96 12.87 -0.31
N ARG A 237 16.37 13.50 0.70
CA ARG A 237 14.99 13.99 0.68
C ARG A 237 14.66 14.82 -0.56
N ASP A 238 15.49 15.81 -0.88
CA ASP A 238 15.23 16.74 -1.98
C ASP A 238 15.35 16.05 -3.35
N GLU A 239 16.34 15.15 -3.51
CA GLU A 239 16.51 14.34 -4.73
C GLU A 239 15.29 13.44 -4.94
N VAL A 240 14.84 12.76 -3.87
CA VAL A 240 13.67 11.86 -3.93
C VAL A 240 12.39 12.65 -4.21
N ALA A 241 12.21 13.81 -3.59
CA ALA A 241 11.06 14.68 -3.86
C ALA A 241 11.03 15.13 -5.33
N ALA A 242 12.17 15.59 -5.87
CA ALA A 242 12.28 15.95 -7.28
C ALA A 242 12.01 14.77 -8.23
N LEU A 243 12.47 13.56 -7.88
CA LEU A 243 12.19 12.34 -8.62
C LEU A 243 10.68 12.04 -8.65
N VAL A 244 10.00 12.09 -7.50
CA VAL A 244 8.55 11.86 -7.40
C VAL A 244 7.79 12.83 -8.29
N LEU A 245 8.04 14.12 -8.16
CA LEU A 245 7.36 15.17 -8.93
C LEU A 245 7.68 15.07 -10.44
N GLY A 246 8.92 14.73 -10.79
CA GLY A 246 9.32 14.54 -12.18
C GLY A 246 8.66 13.31 -12.84
N ILE A 247 8.46 12.23 -12.11
CA ILE A 247 7.73 11.05 -12.60
C ILE A 247 6.25 11.36 -12.69
N GLN A 248 5.67 12.01 -11.69
CA GLN A 248 4.27 12.43 -11.69
C GLN A 248 3.94 13.28 -12.93
N ALA A 249 4.74 14.31 -13.22
CA ALA A 249 4.56 15.15 -14.40
C ALA A 249 4.65 14.36 -15.72
N ARG A 250 5.50 13.33 -15.80
CA ARG A 250 5.58 12.45 -16.97
C ARG A 250 4.35 11.58 -17.13
N ILE A 251 3.80 11.04 -16.04
CA ILE A 251 2.56 10.26 -16.04
C ILE A 251 1.39 11.15 -16.51
N ASP A 252 1.26 12.35 -15.94
CA ASP A 252 0.20 13.31 -16.29
C ASP A 252 0.21 13.59 -17.79
N LYS A 253 1.40 13.82 -18.35
CA LYS A 253 1.56 14.08 -19.79
C LYS A 253 1.27 12.82 -20.63
N ALA A 254 1.77 11.66 -20.24
CA ALA A 254 1.65 10.42 -21.03
C ALA A 254 0.21 9.90 -21.06
N ALA A 255 -0.50 10.00 -19.94
CA ALA A 255 -1.87 9.53 -19.79
C ALA A 255 -2.92 10.64 -20.02
N ALA A 256 -2.49 11.87 -20.37
CA ALA A 256 -3.36 13.04 -20.53
C ALA A 256 -4.31 13.22 -19.33
N LEU A 257 -3.76 13.13 -18.11
CA LEU A 257 -4.56 13.23 -16.89
C LEU A 257 -5.07 14.65 -16.68
N GLU A 258 -6.35 14.76 -16.35
CA GLU A 258 -7.01 16.00 -15.97
C GLU A 258 -6.81 16.29 -14.46
N PRO A 259 -7.03 17.52 -13.98
CA PRO A 259 -6.85 17.89 -12.56
C PRO A 259 -7.63 17.01 -11.57
N GLU A 260 -8.74 16.44 -11.99
CA GLU A 260 -9.54 15.52 -11.17
C GLU A 260 -8.83 14.18 -10.88
N HIS A 261 -7.91 13.75 -11.74
CA HIS A 261 -7.13 12.52 -11.61
C HIS A 261 -5.92 12.67 -10.65
N ARG A 262 -5.84 13.76 -9.88
CA ARG A 262 -4.69 14.07 -9.01
C ARG A 262 -4.30 12.96 -8.05
N PHE A 263 -5.25 12.15 -7.57
CA PHE A 263 -4.95 11.02 -6.68
C PHE A 263 -4.21 9.90 -7.43
N TRP A 264 -4.63 9.60 -8.65
CA TRP A 264 -3.96 8.60 -9.49
C TRP A 264 -2.56 9.06 -9.88
N SER A 265 -2.44 10.32 -10.34
CA SER A 265 -1.17 10.96 -10.66
C SER A 265 -0.19 10.85 -9.47
N ALA A 266 -0.62 11.28 -8.29
CA ALA A 266 0.20 11.24 -7.07
C ALA A 266 0.62 9.83 -6.68
N GLY A 267 -0.34 8.91 -6.58
CA GLY A 267 -0.05 7.54 -6.17
C GLY A 267 0.82 6.77 -7.17
N CYS A 268 0.52 6.85 -8.47
CA CYS A 268 1.34 6.23 -9.50
C CYS A 268 2.76 6.84 -9.53
N GLY A 269 2.86 8.18 -9.41
CA GLY A 269 4.14 8.88 -9.32
C GLY A 269 4.99 8.40 -8.14
N ALA A 270 4.38 8.29 -6.96
CA ALA A 270 5.04 7.78 -5.77
C ALA A 270 5.46 6.31 -5.91
N ILE A 271 4.60 5.45 -6.48
CA ILE A 271 4.89 4.03 -6.69
C ILE A 271 6.10 3.86 -7.62
N LEU A 272 6.06 4.48 -8.79
CA LEU A 272 7.16 4.35 -9.76
C LEU A 272 8.46 4.95 -9.22
N ALA A 273 8.41 6.11 -8.56
CA ALA A 273 9.58 6.67 -7.88
C ALA A 273 10.13 5.73 -6.80
N GLY A 274 9.24 5.11 -6.01
CA GLY A 274 9.61 4.12 -5.01
C GLY A 274 10.33 2.91 -5.61
N VAL A 275 9.85 2.39 -6.74
CA VAL A 275 10.50 1.29 -7.46
C VAL A 275 11.85 1.72 -8.03
N VAL A 276 11.97 2.93 -8.59
CA VAL A 276 13.25 3.47 -9.08
C VAL A 276 14.28 3.56 -7.95
N VAL A 277 13.89 4.08 -6.78
CA VAL A 277 14.75 4.12 -5.59
C VAL A 277 15.12 2.71 -5.11
N ALA A 278 14.15 1.79 -5.06
CA ALA A 278 14.40 0.41 -4.66
C ALA A 278 15.37 -0.30 -5.62
N LYS A 279 15.28 -0.03 -6.92
CA LYS A 279 16.23 -0.52 -7.94
C LYS A 279 17.63 0.07 -7.73
N LYS A 280 17.74 1.38 -7.52
CA LYS A 280 19.01 2.05 -7.20
C LYS A 280 19.69 1.42 -5.97
N LEU A 281 18.91 0.97 -5.01
CA LEU A 281 19.39 0.30 -3.79
C LEU A 281 19.67 -1.20 -3.95
N GLY A 282 19.42 -1.78 -5.14
CA GLY A 282 19.59 -3.21 -5.39
C GLY A 282 18.59 -4.10 -4.65
N ILE A 283 17.41 -3.57 -4.30
CA ILE A 283 16.32 -4.32 -3.65
C ILE A 283 15.47 -5.04 -4.71
N VAL A 284 15.24 -4.40 -5.84
CA VAL A 284 14.55 -4.97 -7.00
C VAL A 284 15.36 -4.71 -8.26
N ASP A 285 15.14 -5.53 -9.30
CA ASP A 285 15.73 -5.32 -10.63
C ASP A 285 14.64 -5.39 -11.71
N TRP A 286 13.58 -4.63 -11.51
CA TRP A 286 12.45 -4.60 -12.44
C TRP A 286 12.66 -3.58 -13.54
N ASP A 287 12.01 -3.80 -14.70
CA ASP A 287 11.96 -2.81 -15.78
C ASP A 287 10.98 -1.70 -15.41
N THR A 288 11.54 -0.58 -14.97
CA THR A 288 10.75 0.59 -14.56
C THR A 288 10.09 1.33 -15.73
N ALA A 289 10.47 1.03 -16.96
CA ALA A 289 9.82 1.59 -18.14
C ALA A 289 8.57 0.78 -18.56
N ALA A 290 8.50 -0.48 -18.14
CA ALA A 290 7.36 -1.35 -18.39
C ALA A 290 6.26 -1.25 -17.34
N LEU A 291 6.51 -0.57 -16.20
CA LEU A 291 5.57 -0.30 -15.13
C LEU A 291 4.78 0.99 -15.36
#